data_d889ebfbebc9346d2132421336e89bae
#
_entry.id   d889ebfbebc9346d2132421336e89bae
#
_cell.length_a   1.000
_cell.length_b   1.000
_cell.length_c   1.000
_cell.angle_alpha   90.00
_cell.angle_beta   90.00
_cell.angle_gamma   90.00
#
_symmetry.space_group_name_H-M   'P 1'
#
loop_
_entity.id
_entity.type
_entity.pdbx_description
1 polymer ?
#
loop_
_entity_poly.entity_id
_entity_poly.type
_entity_poly.pdbx_seq_one_letter_code
_entity_poly.pdbx_strand_id
1 'polypeptide(L)'
;MLVVHENRGLNPYIKDVARRLAKQGYIAFAPDALHSLGGYPGNDDEGKVMQKSMERAMIEQDFIAAAQFLKAHESSNGRLGVVGFCFGGYITNMLAATLPGVVNAAVPFYGTPAKDPVIGNIKGPLMLQFAELDKRVNSSWPAYEALLKEKNVDYQAFVYPGVNHGFHNDSTGRYNKEAAELAWSRTLTFFDRYLS
;
A
#
# COMPACT_ATOMS: atom_id res chain seq x y z
N MET A 1 5.56 7.83 7.16
CA MET A 1 5.11 6.94 6.06
C MET A 1 4.95 5.52 6.56
N LEU A 2 3.77 4.95 6.43
CA LEU A 2 3.54 3.51 6.65
C LEU A 2 3.76 2.75 5.34
N VAL A 3 4.62 1.74 5.36
CA VAL A 3 4.93 0.89 4.20
C VAL A 3 4.33 -0.49 4.45
N VAL A 4 3.43 -0.93 3.58
CA VAL A 4 2.71 -2.19 3.74
C VAL A 4 3.22 -3.23 2.73
N HIS A 5 3.72 -4.34 3.25
CA HIS A 5 4.35 -5.39 2.47
C HIS A 5 3.33 -6.21 1.64
N GLU A 6 3.86 -6.98 0.70
CA GLU A 6 3.10 -7.94 -0.11
C GLU A 6 2.60 -9.13 0.76
N ASN A 7 2.25 -10.23 0.16
CA ASN A 7 1.76 -11.43 0.86
C ASN A 7 2.89 -12.37 1.33
N ARG A 8 4.04 -11.83 1.74
CA ARG A 8 5.26 -12.61 2.06
C ARG A 8 5.96 -12.15 3.35
N GLY A 9 5.33 -11.22 4.11
CA GLY A 9 5.98 -10.57 5.25
C GLY A 9 6.95 -9.46 4.83
N LEU A 10 7.71 -8.97 5.80
CA LEU A 10 8.67 -7.86 5.64
C LEU A 10 9.97 -8.36 5.00
N ASN A 11 9.93 -8.64 3.72
CA ASN A 11 11.08 -9.11 2.93
C ASN A 11 12.09 -7.99 2.60
N PRO A 12 13.27 -8.32 2.02
CA PRO A 12 14.30 -7.33 1.67
C PRO A 12 13.82 -6.21 0.75
N TYR A 13 12.93 -6.52 -0.21
CA TYR A 13 12.36 -5.53 -1.12
C TYR A 13 11.56 -4.44 -0.37
N ILE A 14 10.67 -4.82 0.53
CA ILE A 14 9.88 -3.86 1.32
C ILE A 14 10.76 -3.06 2.30
N LYS A 15 11.77 -3.70 2.89
CA LYS A 15 12.78 -2.98 3.69
C LYS A 15 13.51 -1.91 2.87
N ASP A 16 13.80 -2.19 1.60
CA ASP A 16 14.42 -1.23 0.70
C ASP A 16 13.45 -0.09 0.32
N VAL A 17 12.20 -0.38 0.06
CA VAL A 17 11.16 0.66 -0.15
C VAL A 17 11.10 1.63 1.05
N ALA A 18 11.10 1.10 2.27
CA ALA A 18 11.13 1.95 3.47
C ALA A 18 12.38 2.84 3.53
N ARG A 19 13.57 2.30 3.18
CA ARG A 19 14.81 3.08 3.10
C ARG A 19 14.76 4.15 2.00
N ARG A 20 14.15 3.85 0.84
CA ARG A 20 13.96 4.83 -0.24
C ARG A 20 13.12 6.02 0.25
N LEU A 21 12.06 5.78 1.01
CA LEU A 21 11.24 6.84 1.60
C LEU A 21 12.01 7.62 2.69
N ALA A 22 12.78 6.94 3.54
CA ALA A 22 13.62 7.61 4.53
C ALA A 22 14.66 8.54 3.89
N LYS A 23 15.23 8.16 2.73
CA LYS A 23 16.14 9.02 1.96
C LYS A 23 15.45 10.26 1.37
N GLN A 24 14.13 10.27 1.26
CA GLN A 24 13.33 11.44 0.89
C GLN A 24 12.92 12.32 2.08
N GLY A 25 13.41 12.01 3.28
CA GLY A 25 13.14 12.79 4.49
C GLY A 25 11.90 12.33 5.28
N TYR A 26 11.26 11.23 4.91
CA TYR A 26 10.13 10.70 5.67
C TYR A 26 10.56 9.81 6.83
N ILE A 27 9.82 9.84 7.92
CA ILE A 27 9.84 8.74 8.90
C ILE A 27 9.14 7.56 8.25
N ALA A 28 9.87 6.49 7.95
CA ALA A 28 9.33 5.29 7.31
C ALA A 28 9.21 4.15 8.32
N PHE A 29 8.00 3.60 8.45
CA PHE A 29 7.70 2.46 9.31
C PHE A 29 7.10 1.33 8.46
N ALA A 30 7.75 0.17 8.49
CA ALA A 30 7.35 -1.03 7.76
C ALA A 30 7.19 -2.19 8.76
N PRO A 31 6.00 -2.38 9.36
CA PRO A 31 5.75 -3.50 10.25
C PRO A 31 5.71 -4.83 9.50
N ASP A 32 6.07 -5.92 10.19
CA ASP A 32 5.98 -7.27 9.66
C ASP A 32 4.74 -7.98 10.22
N ALA A 33 3.77 -8.26 9.36
CA ALA A 33 2.58 -9.03 9.74
C ALA A 33 2.93 -10.43 10.28
N LEU A 34 4.09 -10.97 9.90
CA LEU A 34 4.56 -12.27 10.39
C LEU A 34 5.20 -12.21 11.78
N HIS A 35 5.25 -11.04 12.43
CA HIS A 35 5.94 -10.86 13.72
C HIS A 35 5.52 -11.89 14.77
N SER A 36 4.22 -12.17 14.90
CA SER A 36 3.68 -13.16 15.84
C SER A 36 4.11 -14.61 15.56
N LEU A 37 4.57 -14.88 14.34
CA LEU A 37 5.09 -16.18 13.91
C LEU A 37 6.64 -16.22 13.86
N GLY A 38 7.32 -15.22 14.42
CA GLY A 38 8.77 -15.11 14.42
C GLY A 38 9.34 -14.17 13.33
N GLY A 39 8.48 -13.54 12.56
CA GLY A 39 8.86 -12.59 11.50
C GLY A 39 9.14 -13.27 10.15
N TYR A 40 9.62 -12.46 9.21
CA TYR A 40 9.98 -12.93 7.87
C TYR A 40 11.05 -14.03 7.92
N PRO A 41 10.80 -15.23 7.36
CA PRO A 41 11.66 -16.40 7.55
C PRO A 41 12.96 -16.38 6.72
N GLY A 42 13.20 -15.33 5.93
CA GLY A 42 14.35 -15.24 5.02
C GLY A 42 14.11 -15.82 3.63
N ASN A 43 12.91 -16.35 3.39
CA ASN A 43 12.49 -16.93 2.12
C ASN A 43 11.05 -16.50 1.79
N ASP A 44 10.83 -16.03 0.57
CA ASP A 44 9.55 -15.46 0.13
C ASP A 44 8.43 -16.50 0.01
N ASP A 45 8.76 -17.75 -0.39
CA ASP A 45 7.75 -18.79 -0.53
C ASP A 45 7.28 -19.30 0.84
N GLU A 46 8.20 -19.42 1.79
CA GLU A 46 7.89 -19.74 3.19
C GLU A 46 7.08 -18.60 3.83
N GLY A 47 7.50 -17.35 3.65
CA GLY A 47 6.76 -16.18 4.13
C GLY A 47 5.32 -16.13 3.60
N LYS A 48 5.11 -16.51 2.33
CA LYS A 48 3.78 -16.63 1.73
C LYS A 48 2.93 -17.71 2.38
N VAL A 49 3.51 -18.87 2.69
CA VAL A 49 2.80 -19.94 3.41
C VAL A 49 2.42 -19.50 4.81
N MET A 50 3.36 -18.88 5.54
CA MET A 50 3.11 -18.34 6.90
C MET A 50 1.99 -17.31 6.88
N GLN A 51 2.05 -16.31 5.99
CA GLN A 51 1.02 -15.26 5.93
C GLN A 51 -0.36 -15.82 5.54
N LYS A 52 -0.40 -16.84 4.69
CA LYS A 52 -1.65 -17.52 4.32
C LYS A 52 -2.29 -18.27 5.50
N SER A 53 -1.51 -18.71 6.47
CA SER A 53 -2.01 -19.39 7.67
C SER A 53 -2.59 -18.44 8.72
N MET A 54 -2.36 -17.14 8.59
CA MET A 54 -2.86 -16.13 9.53
C MET A 54 -4.30 -15.72 9.20
N GLU A 55 -5.04 -15.42 10.27
CA GLU A 55 -6.35 -14.78 10.12
C GLU A 55 -6.21 -13.37 9.55
N ARG A 56 -6.86 -13.10 8.41
CA ARG A 56 -6.79 -11.80 7.73
C ARG A 56 -7.17 -10.65 8.66
N ALA A 57 -8.19 -10.83 9.50
CA ALA A 57 -8.65 -9.79 10.42
C ALA A 57 -7.56 -9.39 11.43
N MET A 58 -6.70 -10.31 11.86
CA MET A 58 -5.57 -10.00 12.74
C MET A 58 -4.55 -9.11 12.02
N ILE A 59 -4.19 -9.46 10.78
CA ILE A 59 -3.27 -8.65 9.97
C ILE A 59 -3.85 -7.24 9.75
N GLU A 60 -5.14 -7.12 9.46
CA GLU A 60 -5.82 -5.84 9.28
C GLU A 60 -5.74 -4.99 10.56
N GLN A 61 -5.96 -5.59 11.74
CA GLN A 61 -5.85 -4.90 13.04
C GLN A 61 -4.42 -4.46 13.34
N ASP A 62 -3.43 -5.28 13.04
CA ASP A 62 -2.01 -4.92 13.22
C ASP A 62 -1.64 -3.67 12.40
N PHE A 63 -2.08 -3.60 11.14
CA PHE A 63 -1.84 -2.42 10.30
C PHE A 63 -2.67 -1.20 10.72
N ILE A 64 -3.88 -1.36 11.26
CA ILE A 64 -4.65 -0.29 11.88
C ILE A 64 -3.87 0.28 13.08
N ALA A 65 -3.41 -0.58 13.98
CA ALA A 65 -2.61 -0.17 15.13
C ALA A 65 -1.30 0.52 14.72
N ALA A 66 -0.61 -0.01 13.70
CA ALA A 66 0.61 0.58 13.16
C ALA A 66 0.38 1.98 12.57
N ALA A 67 -0.74 2.19 11.86
CA ALA A 67 -1.12 3.49 11.30
C ALA A 67 -1.39 4.52 12.42
N GLN A 68 -2.14 4.13 13.44
CA GLN A 68 -2.45 4.98 14.59
C GLN A 68 -1.19 5.32 15.40
N PHE A 69 -0.33 4.33 15.65
CA PHE A 69 0.95 4.52 16.32
C PHE A 69 1.84 5.53 15.58
N LEU A 70 2.02 5.35 14.27
CA LEU A 70 2.89 6.23 13.50
C LEU A 70 2.33 7.65 13.38
N LYS A 71 1.01 7.79 13.27
CA LYS A 71 0.32 9.09 13.27
C LYS A 71 0.59 9.87 14.55
N ALA A 72 0.54 9.19 15.70
CA ALA A 72 0.70 9.78 17.03
C ALA A 72 2.16 9.84 17.51
N HIS A 73 3.10 9.30 16.75
CA HIS A 73 4.51 9.25 17.15
C HIS A 73 5.08 10.66 17.35
N GLU A 74 5.83 10.88 18.43
CA GLU A 74 6.37 12.19 18.82
C GLU A 74 7.19 12.91 17.74
N SER A 75 7.93 12.13 16.92
CA SER A 75 8.70 12.65 15.80
C SER A 75 7.87 12.86 14.52
N SER A 76 6.57 12.55 14.54
CA SER A 76 5.68 12.74 13.38
C SER A 76 5.18 14.19 13.33
N ASN A 77 5.07 14.74 12.12
CA ASN A 77 4.37 16.01 11.92
C ASN A 77 2.82 15.87 11.96
N GLY A 78 2.31 14.71 12.32
CA GLY A 78 0.89 14.41 12.38
C GLY A 78 0.23 14.15 11.01
N ARG A 79 0.99 14.05 9.92
CA ARG A 79 0.50 13.67 8.59
C ARG A 79 0.97 12.28 8.21
N LEU A 80 0.04 11.36 7.98
CA LEU A 80 0.32 9.98 7.65
C LEU A 80 0.06 9.68 6.18
N GLY A 81 1.11 9.29 5.46
CA GLY A 81 1.01 8.65 4.15
C GLY A 81 1.12 7.13 4.28
N VAL A 82 0.37 6.42 3.46
CA VAL A 82 0.42 4.95 3.38
C VAL A 82 0.71 4.51 1.96
N VAL A 83 1.71 3.66 1.79
CA VAL A 83 2.00 2.99 0.51
C VAL A 83 2.05 1.49 0.73
N GLY A 84 1.44 0.73 -0.16
CA GLY A 84 1.44 -0.72 -0.04
C GLY A 84 1.35 -1.42 -1.39
N PHE A 85 1.85 -2.65 -1.44
CA PHE A 85 2.06 -3.40 -2.66
C PHE A 85 1.29 -4.73 -2.61
N CYS A 86 0.59 -5.10 -3.68
CA CYS A 86 -0.17 -6.35 -3.77
C CYS A 86 -1.23 -6.47 -2.64
N PHE A 87 -1.06 -7.41 -1.72
CA PHE A 87 -1.84 -7.50 -0.48
C PHE A 87 -1.77 -6.18 0.32
N GLY A 88 -0.58 -5.59 0.40
CA GLY A 88 -0.40 -4.28 1.01
C GLY A 88 -1.13 -3.15 0.29
N GLY A 89 -1.36 -3.27 -1.01
CA GLY A 89 -2.21 -2.35 -1.76
C GLY A 89 -3.69 -2.45 -1.32
N TYR A 90 -4.18 -3.67 -1.06
CA TYR A 90 -5.49 -3.86 -0.42
C TYR A 90 -5.53 -3.22 0.99
N ILE A 91 -4.53 -3.50 1.83
CA ILE A 91 -4.45 -2.91 3.18
C ILE A 91 -4.40 -1.37 3.10
N THR A 92 -3.69 -0.79 2.14
CA THR A 92 -3.65 0.66 1.92
C THR A 92 -5.03 1.24 1.60
N ASN A 93 -5.79 0.61 0.71
CA ASN A 93 -7.18 0.97 0.44
C ASN A 93 -8.07 0.83 1.68
N MET A 94 -7.91 -0.26 2.42
CA MET A 94 -8.66 -0.53 3.64
C MET A 94 -8.37 0.52 4.73
N LEU A 95 -7.10 0.85 4.97
CA LEU A 95 -6.72 1.87 5.96
C LEU A 95 -7.27 3.25 5.60
N ALA A 96 -7.21 3.65 4.33
CA ALA A 96 -7.79 4.92 3.87
C ALA A 96 -9.30 4.99 4.14
N ALA A 97 -10.00 3.85 4.01
CA ALA A 97 -11.45 3.77 4.20
C ALA A 97 -11.87 3.59 5.67
N THR A 98 -11.08 2.91 6.49
CA THR A 98 -11.44 2.62 7.89
C THR A 98 -10.91 3.63 8.90
N LEU A 99 -9.91 4.43 8.52
CA LEU A 99 -9.26 5.42 9.38
C LEU A 99 -9.39 6.85 8.82
N PRO A 100 -10.63 7.37 8.65
CA PRO A 100 -10.83 8.74 8.18
C PRO A 100 -10.17 9.74 9.15
N GLY A 101 -9.37 10.67 8.61
CA GLY A 101 -8.62 11.64 9.41
C GLY A 101 -7.29 11.15 9.99
N VAL A 102 -7.01 9.84 9.98
CA VAL A 102 -5.69 9.28 10.31
C VAL A 102 -4.81 9.22 9.06
N VAL A 103 -5.31 8.59 7.99
CA VAL A 103 -4.60 8.51 6.70
C VAL A 103 -4.83 9.81 5.93
N ASN A 104 -3.75 10.53 5.65
CA ASN A 104 -3.79 11.81 4.95
C ASN A 104 -3.56 11.66 3.43
N ALA A 105 -2.87 10.62 2.99
CA ALA A 105 -2.67 10.29 1.58
C ALA A 105 -2.36 8.79 1.44
N ALA A 106 -2.88 8.13 0.40
CA ALA A 106 -2.69 6.70 0.23
C ALA A 106 -2.35 6.32 -1.22
N VAL A 107 -1.35 5.43 -1.38
CA VAL A 107 -0.88 4.95 -2.68
C VAL A 107 -0.88 3.42 -2.72
N PRO A 108 -2.01 2.81 -3.11
CA PRO A 108 -2.08 1.37 -3.33
C PRO A 108 -1.48 0.99 -4.70
N PHE A 109 -0.46 0.13 -4.70
CA PHE A 109 0.08 -0.51 -5.90
C PHE A 109 -0.61 -1.86 -6.13
N TYR A 110 -1.20 -2.05 -7.28
CA TYR A 110 -1.88 -3.28 -7.74
C TYR A 110 -2.64 -4.00 -6.60
N GLY A 111 -3.39 -3.22 -5.82
CA GLY A 111 -4.22 -3.69 -4.72
C GLY A 111 -5.71 -3.73 -5.09
N THR A 112 -6.43 -4.69 -4.52
CA THR A 112 -7.89 -4.72 -4.60
C THR A 112 -8.51 -3.63 -3.73
N PRO A 113 -9.74 -3.17 -4.01
CA PRO A 113 -10.41 -2.16 -3.22
C PRO A 113 -10.72 -2.61 -1.79
N ALA A 114 -11.00 -1.65 -0.92
CA ALA A 114 -11.64 -1.90 0.36
C ALA A 114 -13.06 -2.45 0.17
N LYS A 115 -13.65 -2.97 1.25
CA LYS A 115 -15.05 -3.42 1.22
C LYS A 115 -16.00 -2.23 1.02
N ASP A 116 -17.03 -2.41 0.24
CA ASP A 116 -18.00 -1.40 -0.23
C ASP A 116 -18.50 -0.45 0.89
N PRO A 117 -19.03 -0.92 2.04
CA PRO A 117 -19.69 -0.02 2.99
C PRO A 117 -18.81 1.09 3.54
N VAL A 118 -17.46 0.92 3.52
CA VAL A 118 -16.54 1.88 4.13
C VAL A 118 -15.86 2.83 3.13
N ILE A 119 -16.02 2.61 1.82
CA ILE A 119 -15.35 3.43 0.80
C ILE A 119 -15.73 4.91 0.92
N GLY A 120 -16.98 5.22 1.25
CA GLY A 120 -17.46 6.59 1.46
C GLY A 120 -16.83 7.33 2.63
N ASN A 121 -16.10 6.65 3.50
CA ASN A 121 -15.41 7.28 4.63
C ASN A 121 -14.03 7.84 4.24
N ILE A 122 -13.50 7.51 3.06
CA ILE A 122 -12.19 7.99 2.60
C ILE A 122 -12.19 9.52 2.57
N LYS A 123 -11.26 10.14 3.27
CA LYS A 123 -11.11 11.61 3.36
C LYS A 123 -9.82 12.12 2.74
N GLY A 124 -8.76 11.33 2.77
CA GLY A 124 -7.50 11.66 2.10
C GLY A 124 -7.50 11.25 0.63
N PRO A 125 -6.71 11.94 -0.21
CA PRO A 125 -6.58 11.59 -1.62
C PRO A 125 -5.95 10.20 -1.81
N LEU A 126 -6.36 9.53 -2.89
CA LEU A 126 -5.82 8.26 -3.34
C LEU A 126 -5.03 8.43 -4.63
N MET A 127 -3.90 7.72 -4.76
CA MET A 127 -3.23 7.51 -6.04
C MET A 127 -3.13 6.01 -6.32
N LEU A 128 -3.98 5.50 -7.19
CA LEU A 128 -4.04 4.08 -7.52
C LEU A 128 -3.10 3.74 -8.68
N GLN A 129 -2.28 2.72 -8.49
CA GLN A 129 -1.24 2.28 -9.44
C GLN A 129 -1.57 0.88 -9.96
N PHE A 130 -2.01 0.75 -11.22
CA PHE A 130 -2.46 -0.50 -11.82
C PHE A 130 -1.48 -1.02 -12.88
N ALA A 131 -1.33 -2.34 -12.95
CA ALA A 131 -0.65 -3.03 -14.04
C ALA A 131 -1.67 -3.42 -15.11
N GLU A 132 -1.46 -3.07 -16.39
CA GLU A 132 -2.43 -3.35 -17.45
C GLU A 132 -2.79 -4.84 -17.56
N LEU A 133 -1.78 -5.72 -17.42
CA LEU A 133 -1.97 -7.15 -17.58
C LEU A 133 -2.50 -7.86 -16.32
N ASP A 134 -2.73 -7.16 -15.22
CA ASP A 134 -3.31 -7.72 -13.98
C ASP A 134 -4.83 -7.80 -14.05
N LYS A 135 -5.34 -8.76 -14.82
CA LYS A 135 -6.79 -8.96 -14.98
C LYS A 135 -7.52 -9.16 -13.65
N ARG A 136 -6.89 -9.81 -12.67
CA ARG A 136 -7.48 -10.11 -11.36
C ARG A 136 -7.80 -8.84 -10.57
N VAL A 137 -6.87 -7.92 -10.47
CA VAL A 137 -7.06 -6.64 -9.76
C VAL A 137 -7.95 -5.72 -10.59
N ASN A 138 -7.66 -5.59 -11.89
CA ASN A 138 -8.34 -4.67 -12.78
C ASN A 138 -9.82 -4.98 -12.97
N SER A 139 -10.25 -6.24 -12.80
CA SER A 139 -11.68 -6.62 -12.87
C SER A 139 -12.55 -5.91 -11.82
N SER A 140 -11.97 -5.51 -10.69
CA SER A 140 -12.69 -4.77 -9.63
C SER A 140 -12.70 -3.26 -9.85
N TRP A 141 -11.86 -2.73 -10.75
CA TRP A 141 -11.67 -1.30 -10.93
C TRP A 141 -12.92 -0.53 -11.38
N PRO A 142 -13.71 -0.98 -12.38
CA PRO A 142 -14.86 -0.20 -12.82
C PRO A 142 -15.90 0.04 -11.71
N ALA A 143 -16.16 -0.97 -10.88
CA ALA A 143 -17.07 -0.84 -9.75
C ALA A 143 -16.47 0.06 -8.65
N TYR A 144 -15.19 -0.09 -8.37
CA TYR A 144 -14.50 0.75 -7.38
C TYR A 144 -14.46 2.21 -7.81
N GLU A 145 -14.13 2.48 -9.06
CA GLU A 145 -14.13 3.85 -9.60
C GLU A 145 -15.52 4.50 -9.53
N ALA A 146 -16.55 3.76 -9.84
CA ALA A 146 -17.92 4.24 -9.74
C ALA A 146 -18.28 4.67 -8.30
N LEU A 147 -17.88 3.87 -7.30
CA LEU A 147 -18.06 4.20 -5.88
C LEU A 147 -17.24 5.42 -5.45
N LEU A 148 -15.98 5.52 -5.86
CA LEU A 148 -15.13 6.69 -5.56
C LEU A 148 -15.76 7.97 -6.10
N LYS A 149 -16.29 7.94 -7.33
CA LYS A 149 -17.00 9.07 -7.96
C LYS A 149 -18.29 9.41 -7.22
N GLU A 150 -19.13 8.41 -6.93
CA GLU A 150 -20.38 8.58 -6.21
C GLU A 150 -20.17 9.22 -4.83
N LYS A 151 -19.10 8.81 -4.12
CA LYS A 151 -18.77 9.30 -2.78
C LYS A 151 -17.91 10.57 -2.79
N ASN A 152 -17.61 11.14 -3.96
CA ASN A 152 -16.77 12.34 -4.14
C ASN A 152 -15.38 12.20 -3.47
N VAL A 153 -14.77 11.02 -3.57
CA VAL A 153 -13.40 10.79 -3.09
C VAL A 153 -12.43 11.43 -4.08
N ASP A 154 -11.43 12.17 -3.58
CA ASP A 154 -10.33 12.67 -4.41
C ASP A 154 -9.39 11.51 -4.77
N TYR A 155 -9.24 11.22 -6.06
CA TYR A 155 -8.36 10.15 -6.50
C TYR A 155 -7.72 10.42 -7.87
N GLN A 156 -6.57 9.78 -8.08
CA GLN A 156 -5.89 9.64 -9.36
C GLN A 156 -5.64 8.15 -9.62
N ALA A 157 -5.79 7.71 -10.85
CA ALA A 157 -5.54 6.33 -11.24
C ALA A 157 -4.61 6.27 -12.44
N PHE A 158 -3.57 5.44 -12.37
CA PHE A 158 -2.61 5.22 -13.44
C PHE A 158 -2.58 3.74 -13.80
N VAL A 159 -2.69 3.44 -15.08
CA VAL A 159 -2.51 2.10 -15.64
C VAL A 159 -1.22 2.08 -16.42
N TYR A 160 -0.30 1.20 -16.07
CA TYR A 160 1.01 1.05 -16.72
C TYR A 160 0.90 -0.01 -17.82
N PRO A 161 1.15 0.37 -19.10
CA PRO A 161 0.95 -0.53 -20.22
C PRO A 161 1.98 -1.66 -20.25
N GLY A 162 1.56 -2.84 -20.69
CA GLY A 162 2.43 -3.99 -20.94
C GLY A 162 3.06 -4.63 -19.70
N VAL A 163 2.69 -4.22 -18.48
CA VAL A 163 3.28 -4.75 -17.25
C VAL A 163 2.30 -5.62 -16.46
N ASN A 164 2.87 -6.56 -15.69
CA ASN A 164 2.14 -7.49 -14.86
C ASN A 164 2.04 -7.03 -13.40
N HIS A 165 1.17 -7.73 -12.64
CA HIS A 165 1.11 -7.64 -11.19
C HIS A 165 2.50 -7.74 -10.56
N GLY A 166 2.87 -6.78 -9.69
CA GLY A 166 4.19 -6.77 -9.05
C GLY A 166 5.30 -6.10 -9.88
N PHE A 167 4.97 -5.30 -10.89
CA PHE A 167 5.94 -4.66 -11.78
C PHE A 167 6.95 -3.74 -11.07
N HIS A 168 6.62 -3.26 -9.87
CA HIS A 168 7.51 -2.39 -9.09
C HIS A 168 8.55 -3.19 -8.27
N ASN A 169 8.33 -4.48 -8.04
CA ASN A 169 9.21 -5.30 -7.21
C ASN A 169 10.43 -5.78 -8.01
N ASP A 170 11.57 -5.14 -7.74
CA ASP A 170 12.86 -5.40 -8.42
C ASP A 170 13.54 -6.72 -8.01
N SER A 171 12.97 -7.45 -7.06
CA SER A 171 13.43 -8.80 -6.68
C SER A 171 12.77 -9.93 -7.48
N THR A 172 11.86 -9.61 -8.41
CA THR A 172 11.12 -10.62 -9.19
C THR A 172 11.29 -10.43 -10.70
N GLY A 173 11.08 -11.50 -11.45
CA GLY A 173 11.12 -11.47 -12.93
C GLY A 173 9.98 -10.66 -13.58
N ARG A 174 9.04 -10.12 -12.80
CA ARG A 174 7.97 -9.24 -13.29
C ARG A 174 8.32 -7.75 -13.20
N TYR A 175 9.50 -7.45 -12.67
CA TYR A 175 9.97 -6.08 -12.59
C TYR A 175 10.05 -5.42 -13.97
N ASN A 176 9.51 -4.22 -14.06
CA ASN A 176 9.68 -3.37 -15.23
C ASN A 176 10.24 -2.03 -14.75
N LYS A 177 11.50 -1.78 -15.09
CA LYS A 177 12.24 -0.61 -14.60
C LYS A 177 11.54 0.70 -14.94
N GLU A 178 11.16 0.88 -16.19
CA GLU A 178 10.57 2.14 -16.68
C GLU A 178 9.23 2.44 -15.96
N ALA A 179 8.35 1.46 -15.91
CA ALA A 179 7.07 1.59 -15.23
C ALA A 179 7.25 1.80 -13.71
N ALA A 180 8.20 1.09 -13.09
CA ALA A 180 8.47 1.21 -11.66
C ALA A 180 9.03 2.59 -11.31
N GLU A 181 9.99 3.10 -12.07
CA GLU A 181 10.58 4.43 -11.86
C GLU A 181 9.54 5.54 -12.05
N LEU A 182 8.69 5.44 -13.07
CA LEU A 182 7.61 6.40 -13.31
C LEU A 182 6.57 6.36 -12.18
N ALA A 183 6.13 5.16 -11.77
CA ALA A 183 5.19 5.00 -10.68
C ALA A 183 5.75 5.54 -9.36
N TRP A 184 7.03 5.29 -9.10
CA TRP A 184 7.70 5.79 -7.90
C TRP A 184 7.84 7.32 -7.90
N SER A 185 8.24 7.93 -9.01
CA SER A 185 8.30 9.38 -9.15
C SER A 185 6.94 10.05 -8.90
N ARG A 186 5.87 9.49 -9.47
CA ARG A 186 4.49 9.97 -9.21
C ARG A 186 4.12 9.84 -7.73
N THR A 187 4.49 8.72 -7.11
CA THR A 187 4.24 8.46 -5.68
C THR A 187 4.92 9.51 -4.79
N LEU A 188 6.18 9.80 -5.05
CA LEU A 188 6.92 10.81 -4.27
C LEU A 188 6.33 12.21 -4.45
N THR A 189 6.03 12.62 -5.68
CA THR A 189 5.37 13.91 -5.96
C THR A 189 4.01 14.02 -5.27
N PHE A 190 3.24 12.94 -5.26
CA PHE A 190 1.95 12.89 -4.58
C PHE A 190 2.10 13.05 -3.06
N PHE A 191 3.00 12.32 -2.45
CA PHE A 191 3.22 12.44 -1.01
C PHE A 191 3.79 13.80 -0.61
N ASP A 192 4.70 14.36 -1.40
CA ASP A 192 5.22 15.71 -1.16
C ASP A 192 4.09 16.75 -1.14
N ARG A 193 3.17 16.67 -2.07
CA ARG A 193 2.01 17.58 -2.15
C ARG A 193 1.10 17.52 -0.93
N TYR A 194 0.88 16.33 -0.35
CA TYR A 194 -0.15 16.15 0.67
C TYR A 194 0.38 15.97 2.10
N LEU A 195 1.69 15.74 2.26
CA LEU A 195 2.31 15.47 3.56
C LEU A 195 3.35 16.50 4.00
N SER A 196 3.70 17.44 3.11
CA SER A 196 4.62 18.55 3.44
C SER A 196 3.99 19.60 4.33
#